data_6cb6f18e18304e7678de935e0786ff4f
#
_entry.id   6cb6f18e18304e7678de935e0786ff4f
#
_cell.length_a   1.000
_cell.length_b   1.000
_cell.length_c   1.000
_cell.angle_alpha   90.00
_cell.angle_beta   90.00
_cell.angle_gamma   90.00
#
_symmetry.space_group_name_H-M   'P 1'
#
loop_
_entity.id
_entity.type
_entity.pdbx_description
1 polymer ?
#
loop_
_entity_poly.entity_id
_entity_poly.type
_entity_poly.pdbx_seq_one_letter_code
_entity_poly.pdbx_strand_id
1 'polypeptide(L)'
;MENRSEELLALRPLLFLDGGNEKPLEKFQNQVLRPILKYQHELWVLELKQNQFFLQIKEKRWNGAEFRQAIQSGISRSPDLKNRYFGMVTGLMTSDEYSFYLTNRTELNKRILSMVIDRILSI
;
A
#
# COMPACT_ATOMS: atom_id res chain seq x y z
N MET A 1 -18.51 -14.58 11.01
CA MET A 1 -17.74 -13.36 11.22
C MET A 1 -16.40 -13.61 11.85
N GLU A 2 -16.33 -14.44 12.89
CA GLU A 2 -15.06 -14.79 13.53
C GLU A 2 -14.08 -15.44 12.57
N ASN A 3 -14.60 -16.30 11.65
CA ASN A 3 -13.76 -17.00 10.68
C ASN A 3 -13.06 -16.06 9.69
N ARG A 4 -13.68 -14.93 9.38
CA ARG A 4 -13.09 -13.98 8.43
C ARG A 4 -11.75 -13.43 8.92
N SER A 5 -11.67 -13.02 10.19
CA SER A 5 -10.43 -12.50 10.75
C SER A 5 -9.32 -13.55 10.74
N GLU A 6 -9.63 -14.77 11.14
CA GLU A 6 -8.67 -15.87 11.13
C GLU A 6 -8.19 -16.19 9.72
N GLU A 7 -9.11 -16.25 8.77
CA GLU A 7 -8.79 -16.51 7.36
C GLU A 7 -7.91 -15.41 6.77
N LEU A 8 -8.22 -14.15 7.06
CA LEU A 8 -7.43 -13.02 6.58
C LEU A 8 -6.02 -13.03 7.15
N LEU A 9 -5.89 -13.30 8.44
CA LEU A 9 -4.57 -13.37 9.06
C LEU A 9 -3.75 -14.52 8.53
N ALA A 10 -4.40 -15.64 8.21
CA ALA A 10 -3.71 -16.80 7.64
C ALA A 10 -3.18 -16.54 6.23
N LEU A 11 -3.78 -15.62 5.47
CA LEU A 11 -3.33 -15.28 4.13
C LEU A 11 -2.05 -14.44 4.12
N ARG A 12 -1.74 -13.78 5.21
CA ARG A 12 -0.62 -12.84 5.23
C ARG A 12 0.72 -13.54 5.23
N PRO A 13 1.68 -13.05 4.42
CA PRO A 13 3.04 -13.59 4.48
C PRO A 13 3.65 -13.31 5.86
N LEU A 14 4.42 -14.29 6.35
CA LEU A 14 5.15 -14.12 7.58
C LEU A 14 6.31 -13.15 7.32
N LEU A 15 6.35 -12.09 8.10
CA LEU A 15 7.44 -11.13 8.05
C LEU A 15 8.12 -11.11 9.42
N PHE A 16 9.44 -11.11 9.39
CA PHE A 16 10.22 -10.96 10.61
C PHE A 16 10.22 -9.47 10.97
N LEU A 17 9.50 -9.14 12.03
CA LEU A 17 9.36 -7.76 12.47
C LEU A 17 9.93 -7.62 13.86
N ASP A 18 10.69 -6.54 14.05
CA ASP A 18 11.25 -6.20 15.35
C ASP A 18 10.15 -5.53 16.18
N GLY A 19 9.53 -6.28 17.08
CA GLY A 19 8.32 -5.89 17.78
C GLY A 19 8.52 -5.14 19.09
N GLY A 20 9.52 -4.31 19.24
CA GLY A 20 9.85 -3.72 20.53
C GLY A 20 9.03 -2.49 20.89
N ASN A 21 9.58 -1.32 20.63
CA ASN A 21 9.08 -0.04 21.13
C ASN A 21 8.43 0.81 20.07
N GLU A 22 7.75 0.20 19.12
CA GLU A 22 7.11 0.92 18.01
C GLU A 22 5.88 1.69 18.51
N LYS A 23 5.70 2.88 17.97
CA LYS A 23 4.48 3.65 18.17
C LYS A 23 3.31 2.94 17.48
N PRO A 24 2.06 3.18 17.93
CA PRO A 24 0.91 2.47 17.37
C PRO A 24 0.79 2.55 15.84
N LEU A 25 1.07 3.70 15.25
CA LEU A 25 1.00 3.86 13.79
C LEU A 25 2.12 3.09 13.09
N GLU A 26 3.33 3.09 13.63
CA GLU A 26 4.45 2.32 13.08
C GLU A 26 4.18 0.83 13.19
N LYS A 27 3.65 0.39 14.31
CA LYS A 27 3.29 -1.01 14.52
C LYS A 27 2.25 -1.45 13.51
N PHE A 28 1.22 -0.65 13.30
CA PHE A 28 0.19 -0.93 12.30
C PHE A 28 0.80 -1.00 10.90
N GLN A 29 1.66 -0.06 10.55
CA GLN A 29 2.34 -0.07 9.26
C GLN A 29 3.11 -1.37 9.04
N ASN A 30 3.86 -1.81 10.03
CA ASN A 30 4.74 -2.97 9.89
C ASN A 30 4.00 -4.29 10.00
N GLN A 31 3.00 -4.39 10.87
CA GLN A 31 2.30 -5.64 11.13
C GLN A 31 1.05 -5.84 10.26
N VAL A 32 0.46 -4.78 9.76
CA VAL A 32 -0.77 -4.85 8.98
C VAL A 32 -0.53 -4.42 7.53
N LEU A 33 -0.07 -3.19 7.31
CA LEU A 33 0.05 -2.66 5.96
C LEU A 33 1.09 -3.40 5.13
N ARG A 34 2.27 -3.63 5.70
CA ARG A 34 3.38 -4.26 4.98
C ARG A 34 3.04 -5.68 4.49
N PRO A 35 2.51 -6.58 5.35
CA PRO A 35 2.11 -7.90 4.87
C PRO A 35 1.02 -7.87 3.81
N ILE A 36 0.02 -6.99 3.97
CA ILE A 36 -1.07 -6.87 3.00
C ILE A 36 -0.54 -6.36 1.65
N LEU A 37 0.30 -5.34 1.67
CA LEU A 37 0.89 -4.82 0.43
C LEU A 37 1.71 -5.89 -0.28
N LYS A 38 2.45 -6.69 0.47
CA LYS A 38 3.22 -7.79 -0.10
C LYS A 38 2.30 -8.84 -0.72
N TYR A 39 1.21 -9.17 -0.05
CA TYR A 39 0.25 -10.15 -0.56
C TYR A 39 -0.44 -9.66 -1.83
N GLN A 40 -0.76 -8.36 -1.91
CA GLN A 40 -1.47 -7.76 -3.03
C GLN A 40 -0.53 -7.21 -4.12
N HIS A 41 0.76 -7.46 -4.03
CA HIS A 41 1.77 -6.85 -4.91
C HIS A 41 1.43 -6.99 -6.40
N GLU A 42 1.04 -8.18 -6.83
CA GLU A 42 0.73 -8.41 -8.25
C GLU A 42 -0.46 -7.59 -8.72
N LEU A 43 -1.46 -7.44 -7.88
CA LEU A 43 -2.69 -6.74 -8.26
C LEU A 43 -2.45 -5.26 -8.48
N TRP A 44 -1.76 -4.59 -7.57
CA TRP A 44 -1.53 -3.16 -7.77
C TRP A 44 -0.48 -2.89 -8.86
N VAL A 45 0.43 -3.82 -9.12
CA VAL A 45 1.35 -3.71 -10.27
C VAL A 45 0.57 -3.80 -11.58
N LEU A 46 -0.34 -4.76 -11.70
CA LEU A 46 -1.18 -4.90 -12.88
C LEU A 46 -2.04 -3.66 -13.11
N GLU A 47 -2.64 -3.13 -12.04
CA GLU A 47 -3.43 -1.90 -12.13
C GLU A 47 -2.59 -0.72 -12.61
N LEU A 48 -1.37 -0.59 -12.10
CA LEU A 48 -0.46 0.47 -12.50
C LEU A 48 -0.09 0.37 -13.97
N LYS A 49 0.19 -0.85 -14.46
CA LYS A 49 0.57 -1.07 -15.87
C LYS A 49 -0.52 -0.70 -16.85
N GLN A 50 -1.77 -0.65 -16.42
CA GLN A 50 -2.88 -0.21 -17.26
C GLN A 50 -3.07 1.30 -17.23
N ASN A 51 -2.34 2.02 -16.38
CA ASN A 51 -2.51 3.45 -16.23
C ASN A 51 -1.64 4.19 -17.24
N GLN A 52 -2.25 5.12 -17.99
CA GLN A 52 -1.55 5.83 -19.05
C GLN A 52 -0.40 6.69 -18.55
N PHE A 53 -0.53 7.34 -17.40
CA PHE A 53 0.57 8.17 -16.91
C PHE A 53 1.81 7.33 -16.63
N PHE A 54 1.63 6.11 -16.10
CA PHE A 54 2.76 5.23 -15.83
C PHE A 54 3.43 4.77 -17.12
N LEU A 55 2.64 4.46 -18.15
CA LEU A 55 3.19 4.07 -19.46
C LEU A 55 4.01 5.20 -20.06
N GLN A 56 3.52 6.43 -19.96
CA GLN A 56 4.24 7.61 -20.45
C GLN A 56 5.54 7.85 -19.69
N ILE A 57 5.50 7.69 -18.37
CA ILE A 57 6.69 7.87 -17.53
C ILE A 57 7.74 6.82 -17.87
N LYS A 58 7.32 5.58 -18.06
CA LYS A 58 8.23 4.46 -18.32
C LYS A 58 9.01 4.61 -19.62
N GLU A 59 8.43 5.28 -20.61
CA GLU A 59 9.08 5.51 -21.90
C GLU A 59 10.21 6.54 -21.87
N LYS A 60 10.25 7.36 -20.81
CA LYS A 60 11.26 8.40 -20.68
C LYS A 60 12.42 7.93 -19.80
N ARG A 61 13.60 8.46 -20.06
CA ARG A 61 14.74 8.24 -19.18
C ARG A 61 14.72 9.26 -18.06
N TRP A 62 14.59 8.78 -16.83
CA TRP A 62 14.51 9.62 -15.65
C TRP A 62 15.66 9.26 -14.72
N ASN A 63 16.22 10.25 -14.00
CA ASN A 63 17.03 9.93 -12.84
C ASN A 63 16.12 9.47 -11.69
N GLY A 64 16.70 8.91 -10.62
CA GLY A 64 15.91 8.36 -9.52
C GLY A 64 14.96 9.35 -8.87
N ALA A 65 15.42 10.59 -8.65
CA ALA A 65 14.61 11.62 -8.02
C ALA A 65 13.47 12.07 -8.92
N GLU A 66 13.74 12.26 -10.20
CA GLU A 66 12.73 12.65 -11.19
C GLU A 66 11.67 11.57 -11.35
N PHE A 67 12.10 10.30 -11.41
CA PHE A 67 11.17 9.17 -11.55
C PHE A 67 10.25 9.09 -10.34
N ARG A 68 10.80 9.19 -9.14
CA ARG A 68 10.00 9.19 -7.90
C ARG A 68 8.97 10.31 -7.91
N GLN A 69 9.38 11.52 -8.28
CA GLN A 69 8.48 12.68 -8.32
C GLN A 69 7.38 12.50 -9.36
N ALA A 70 7.71 11.96 -10.53
CA ALA A 70 6.73 11.71 -11.58
C ALA A 70 5.68 10.68 -11.13
N ILE A 71 6.10 9.59 -10.50
CA ILE A 71 5.19 8.57 -9.95
C ILE A 71 4.30 9.20 -8.87
N GLN A 72 4.90 9.93 -7.96
CA GLN A 72 4.18 10.55 -6.85
C GLN A 72 3.13 11.54 -7.36
N SER A 73 3.48 12.38 -8.34
CA SER A 73 2.55 13.33 -8.95
C SER A 73 1.44 12.63 -9.72
N GLY A 74 1.78 11.59 -10.47
CA GLY A 74 0.80 10.84 -11.24
C GLY A 74 -0.24 10.16 -10.37
N ILE A 75 0.19 9.55 -9.29
CA ILE A 75 -0.73 8.91 -8.33
C ILE A 75 -1.58 9.97 -7.63
N SER A 76 -0.97 11.08 -7.21
CA SER A 76 -1.69 12.15 -6.53
C SER A 76 -2.79 12.77 -7.38
N ARG A 77 -2.61 12.79 -8.70
CA ARG A 77 -3.58 13.35 -9.64
C ARG A 77 -4.63 12.34 -10.09
N SER A 78 -4.57 11.11 -9.61
CA SER A 78 -5.47 10.03 -10.03
C SER A 78 -6.29 9.53 -8.83
N PRO A 79 -7.40 10.20 -8.49
CA PRO A 79 -8.24 9.78 -7.35
C PRO A 79 -8.72 8.34 -7.47
N ASP A 80 -9.07 7.91 -8.67
CA ASP A 80 -9.54 6.54 -8.91
C ASP A 80 -8.46 5.52 -8.57
N LEU A 81 -7.23 5.77 -9.00
CA LEU A 81 -6.11 4.87 -8.73
C LEU A 81 -5.81 4.82 -7.24
N LYS A 82 -5.80 5.97 -6.57
CA LYS A 82 -5.59 6.02 -5.11
C LYS A 82 -6.66 5.21 -4.39
N ASN A 83 -7.92 5.40 -4.76
CA ASN A 83 -9.03 4.72 -4.11
C ASN A 83 -8.98 3.20 -4.33
N ARG A 84 -8.55 2.76 -5.50
CA ARG A 84 -8.34 1.33 -5.76
C ARG A 84 -7.24 0.76 -4.88
N TYR A 85 -6.12 1.47 -4.74
CA TYR A 85 -5.03 1.03 -3.87
C TYR A 85 -5.49 0.95 -2.42
N PHE A 86 -6.20 1.95 -1.94
CA PHE A 86 -6.74 1.92 -0.57
C PHE A 86 -7.69 0.75 -0.39
N GLY A 87 -8.56 0.48 -1.35
CA GLY A 87 -9.47 -0.66 -1.29
C GLY A 87 -8.77 -2.00 -1.31
N MET A 88 -7.71 -2.13 -2.11
CA MET A 88 -6.91 -3.37 -2.15
C MET A 88 -6.25 -3.68 -0.81
N VAL A 89 -5.86 -2.64 -0.09
CA VAL A 89 -5.24 -2.80 1.22
C VAL A 89 -6.29 -3.01 2.29
N THR A 90 -7.28 -2.13 2.37
CA THR A 90 -8.28 -2.17 3.43
C THR A 90 -9.20 -3.38 3.34
N GLY A 91 -9.44 -3.89 2.13
CA GLY A 91 -10.29 -5.06 1.92
C GLY A 91 -9.78 -6.33 2.58
N LEU A 92 -8.50 -6.39 2.91
CA LEU A 92 -7.89 -7.54 3.59
C LEU A 92 -7.65 -7.31 5.08
N MET A 93 -8.14 -6.20 5.61
CA MET A 93 -8.03 -5.93 7.05
C MET A 93 -9.09 -6.68 7.84
N THR A 94 -8.73 -7.08 9.05
CA THR A 94 -9.73 -7.57 10.01
C THR A 94 -10.61 -6.40 10.45
N SER A 95 -11.74 -6.70 11.08
CA SER A 95 -12.65 -5.65 11.57
C SER A 95 -11.98 -4.70 12.56
N ASP A 96 -11.16 -5.24 13.46
CA ASP A 96 -10.43 -4.42 14.44
C ASP A 96 -9.40 -3.53 13.74
N GLU A 97 -8.69 -4.07 12.75
CA GLU A 97 -7.73 -3.30 11.97
C GLU A 97 -8.41 -2.20 11.18
N TYR A 98 -9.55 -2.50 10.59
CA TYR A 98 -10.31 -1.50 9.82
C TYR A 98 -10.82 -0.38 10.73
N SER A 99 -11.24 -0.70 11.95
CA SER A 99 -11.63 0.32 12.95
C SER A 99 -10.48 1.24 13.28
N PHE A 100 -9.30 0.69 13.49
CA PHE A 100 -8.10 1.49 13.72
C PHE A 100 -7.76 2.37 12.51
N TYR A 101 -7.87 1.81 11.30
CA TYR A 101 -7.66 2.56 10.08
C TYR A 101 -8.62 3.74 9.97
N LEU A 102 -9.91 3.53 10.25
CA LEU A 102 -10.90 4.61 10.17
C LEU A 102 -10.58 5.76 11.10
N THR A 103 -10.08 5.46 12.29
CA THR A 103 -9.70 6.48 13.27
C THR A 103 -8.45 7.27 12.84
N ASN A 104 -7.58 6.66 12.05
CA ASN A 104 -6.31 7.25 11.63
C ASN A 104 -6.19 7.37 10.11
N ARG A 105 -7.30 7.53 9.42
CA ARG A 105 -7.39 7.42 7.96
C ARG A 105 -6.41 8.31 7.21
N THR A 106 -6.35 9.58 7.54
CA THR A 106 -5.50 10.54 6.83
C THR A 106 -4.03 10.13 6.90
N GLU A 107 -3.55 9.81 8.09
CA GLU A 107 -2.16 9.44 8.29
C GLU A 107 -1.84 8.08 7.66
N LEU A 108 -2.74 7.11 7.81
CA LEU A 108 -2.52 5.78 7.25
C LEU A 108 -2.58 5.79 5.72
N ASN A 109 -3.46 6.59 5.13
CA ASN A 109 -3.50 6.74 3.67
C ASN A 109 -2.18 7.30 3.14
N LYS A 110 -1.58 8.25 3.83
CA LYS A 110 -0.25 8.75 3.44
C LYS A 110 0.80 7.65 3.48
N ARG A 111 0.77 6.84 4.52
CA ARG A 111 1.71 5.72 4.66
C ARG A 111 1.50 4.66 3.59
N ILE A 112 0.25 4.32 3.28
CA ILE A 112 -0.06 3.38 2.21
C ILE A 112 0.51 3.87 0.88
N LEU A 113 0.25 5.13 0.52
CA LEU A 113 0.75 5.67 -0.74
C LEU A 113 2.28 5.72 -0.78
N SER A 114 2.92 6.13 0.31
CA SER A 114 4.38 6.13 0.39
C SER A 114 4.96 4.73 0.19
N MET A 115 4.37 3.74 0.82
CA MET A 115 4.82 2.35 0.70
C MET A 115 4.60 1.79 -0.71
N VAL A 116 3.48 2.14 -1.35
CA VAL A 116 3.21 1.74 -2.73
C VAL A 116 4.24 2.37 -3.67
N ILE A 117 4.52 3.65 -3.49
CA ILE A 117 5.52 4.36 -4.31
C ILE A 117 6.90 3.71 -4.16
N ASP A 118 7.31 3.40 -2.94
CA ASP A 118 8.59 2.73 -2.70
C ASP A 118 8.66 1.38 -3.42
N ARG A 119 7.58 0.62 -3.42
CA ARG A 119 7.51 -0.66 -4.13
C ARG A 119 7.55 -0.48 -5.64
N ILE A 120 6.89 0.54 -6.17
CA ILE A 120 6.92 0.85 -7.61
C ILE A 120 8.34 1.18 -8.04
N LEU A 121 9.07 1.93 -7.24
CA LEU A 121 10.45 2.32 -7.55
C LEU A 121 11.41 1.14 -7.54
N SER A 122 11.05 0.03 -6.91
CA SER A 122 11.89 -1.15 -6.84
C SER A 122 11.57 -2.22 -7.90
N ILE A 123 10.61 -1.94 -8.76
CA ILE A 123 10.22 -2.87 -9.84
C ILE A 123 11.31 -2.99 -10.90
#